data_d3519f051dfccba0d5eff6bff1a534ff
#
_entry.id   d3519f051dfccba0d5eff6bff1a534ff
#
_cell.length_a   1.000
_cell.length_b   1.000
_cell.length_c   1.000
_cell.angle_alpha   90.00
_cell.angle_beta   90.00
_cell.angle_gamma   90.00
#
_symmetry.space_group_name_H-M   'P 1'
#
loop_
_entity.id
_entity.type
_entity.pdbx_description
1 polymer ?
#
loop_
_entity_poly.entity_id
_entity_poly.type
_entity_poly.pdbx_seq_one_letter_code
_entity_poly.pdbx_strand_id
1 'polypeptide(L)'
;MFGFGQYIGIDLGTATVIAYSKGKGIVLREPSVVAVNNVTNEVLAVGEEARRMLGRTPGNIVATRPLKDGVISDYTVTERMLKHFISKICGRFIFAPRIMICIPSQVTEVEKKAVIDAASQAGARRVYLIEEPIAAAIGAGIDISKPCGNMVVDIGGGTTDIAIISLGGSVVSNSLKVAGDKFDEAIVKYIKKKHNVMIGERTAEDLKVNIGCVYPKIQDLEMDIRGRDLITGLPKTIAIHSSEMMEALEEPALLIIDAVHSALEKTPPELAADISDKGIYMTGGGCLVDGFDKLLQEKTGINVMIAEDAVSCVALRNRKSIR
;
A
#
# COMPACT_ATOMS: atom_id res chain seq x y z
N MET A 1 21.15 10.00 30.20
CA MET A 1 21.76 10.09 28.85
C MET A 1 20.69 10.62 27.90
N PHE A 2 20.74 11.89 27.54
CA PHE A 2 19.75 12.55 26.72
C PHE A 2 19.89 12.06 25.27
N GLY A 3 18.97 11.22 24.79
CA GLY A 3 18.92 10.77 23.41
C GLY A 3 18.38 11.86 22.49
N PHE A 4 19.20 12.79 22.08
CA PHE A 4 18.87 13.86 21.12
C PHE A 4 18.81 13.27 19.70
N GLY A 5 17.69 12.69 19.31
CA GLY A 5 17.43 12.27 17.93
C GLY A 5 15.97 11.89 17.77
N GLN A 6 15.30 12.47 16.75
CA GLN A 6 13.94 12.04 16.43
C GLN A 6 13.94 10.61 15.87
N TYR A 7 12.95 9.83 16.29
CA TYR A 7 12.66 8.53 15.72
C TYR A 7 11.44 8.69 14.80
N ILE A 8 11.63 8.35 13.55
CA ILE A 8 10.60 8.43 12.52
C ILE A 8 10.40 7.02 11.94
N GLY A 9 9.17 6.58 11.88
CA GLY A 9 8.78 5.42 11.10
C GLY A 9 8.22 5.89 9.79
N ILE A 10 8.64 5.28 8.70
CA ILE A 10 8.14 5.56 7.37
C ILE A 10 7.62 4.25 6.79
N ASP A 11 6.36 4.26 6.44
CA ASP A 11 5.79 3.32 5.50
C ASP A 11 6.00 3.90 4.10
N LEU A 12 6.87 3.25 3.34
CA LEU A 12 7.27 3.69 2.00
C LEU A 12 6.47 2.91 0.95
N GLY A 13 5.15 3.08 0.97
CA GLY A 13 4.26 2.34 0.08
C GLY A 13 4.29 2.83 -1.37
N THR A 14 3.91 1.95 -2.30
CA THR A 14 3.82 2.25 -3.75
C THR A 14 2.84 3.38 -4.03
N ALA A 15 1.69 3.41 -3.36
CA ALA A 15 0.65 4.43 -3.57
C ALA A 15 0.79 5.62 -2.63
N THR A 16 1.16 5.40 -1.37
CA THR A 16 1.15 6.41 -0.31
C THR A 16 2.34 6.24 0.61
N VAL A 17 2.98 7.35 0.98
CA VAL A 17 3.98 7.41 2.06
C VAL A 17 3.30 7.91 3.32
N ILE A 18 3.44 7.15 4.40
CA ILE A 18 2.96 7.54 5.73
C ILE A 18 4.15 7.62 6.68
N ALA A 19 4.26 8.73 7.42
CA ALA A 19 5.30 8.85 8.42
C ALA A 19 4.71 9.11 9.80
N TYR A 20 5.28 8.40 10.76
CA TYR A 20 4.97 8.51 12.18
C TYR A 20 6.17 9.04 12.94
N SER A 21 5.94 9.95 13.87
CA SER A 21 6.97 10.46 14.78
C SER A 21 6.60 10.14 16.23
N LYS A 22 7.58 9.63 17.00
CA LYS A 22 7.37 9.31 18.42
C LYS A 22 6.91 10.53 19.20
N GLY A 23 5.74 10.41 19.86
CA GLY A 23 5.13 11.47 20.64
C GLY A 23 4.26 12.48 19.87
N LYS A 24 4.31 12.47 18.54
CA LYS A 24 3.48 13.33 17.69
C LYS A 24 2.40 12.59 16.89
N GLY A 25 2.51 11.25 16.76
CA GLY A 25 1.60 10.45 15.94
C GLY A 25 1.97 10.48 14.46
N ILE A 26 0.97 10.32 13.59
CA ILE A 26 1.14 10.45 12.14
C ILE A 26 1.43 11.92 11.82
N VAL A 27 2.57 12.17 11.22
CA VAL A 27 3.08 13.53 10.90
C VAL A 27 3.10 13.81 9.39
N LEU A 28 2.93 12.78 8.57
CA LEU A 28 2.85 12.89 7.13
C LEU A 28 1.98 11.77 6.56
N ARG A 29 1.13 12.13 5.60
CA ARG A 29 0.38 11.21 4.74
C ARG A 29 0.29 11.85 3.36
N GLU A 30 1.08 11.35 2.41
CA GLU A 30 1.21 11.93 1.07
C GLU A 30 1.27 10.82 0.01
N PRO A 31 0.71 11.05 -1.18
CA PRO A 31 0.91 10.12 -2.30
C PRO A 31 2.38 9.95 -2.67
N SER A 32 2.77 8.73 -3.05
CA SER A 32 4.11 8.39 -3.56
C SER A 32 4.28 8.84 -5.01
N VAL A 33 4.13 10.15 -5.26
CA VAL A 33 4.19 10.74 -6.61
C VAL A 33 5.17 11.89 -6.63
N VAL A 34 5.95 11.97 -7.70
CA VAL A 34 6.91 13.08 -7.95
C VAL A 34 6.73 13.58 -9.37
N ALA A 35 6.69 14.90 -9.53
CA ALA A 35 6.73 15.55 -10.83
C ALA A 35 8.13 16.13 -11.08
N VAL A 36 8.75 15.71 -12.18
CA VAL A 36 10.10 16.14 -12.58
C VAL A 36 10.08 16.77 -13.97
N ASN A 37 10.92 17.75 -14.17
CA ASN A 37 11.21 18.28 -15.49
C ASN A 37 12.30 17.39 -16.12
N ASN A 38 11.98 16.70 -17.22
CA ASN A 38 12.89 15.77 -17.90
C ASN A 38 14.11 16.44 -18.56
N VAL A 39 14.06 17.76 -18.79
CA VAL A 39 15.15 18.51 -19.41
C VAL A 39 16.15 18.97 -18.36
N THR A 40 15.65 19.51 -17.23
CA THR A 40 16.51 20.06 -16.16
C THR A 40 16.75 19.06 -15.04
N ASN A 41 16.06 17.91 -15.00
CA ASN A 41 16.04 16.95 -13.90
C ASN A 41 15.61 17.57 -12.56
N GLU A 42 14.90 18.68 -12.58
CA GLU A 42 14.41 19.39 -11.40
C GLU A 42 13.10 18.77 -10.88
N VAL A 43 12.98 18.60 -9.56
CA VAL A 43 11.72 18.20 -8.91
C VAL A 43 10.82 19.43 -8.82
N LEU A 44 9.67 19.36 -9.46
CA LEU A 44 8.68 20.46 -9.51
C LEU A 44 7.64 20.32 -8.39
N ALA A 45 7.23 19.11 -8.09
CA ALA A 45 6.23 18.82 -7.06
C ALA A 45 6.43 17.42 -6.47
N VAL A 46 5.99 17.21 -5.23
CA VAL A 46 6.00 15.90 -4.53
C VAL A 46 4.67 15.73 -3.80
N GLY A 47 4.20 14.48 -3.70
CA GLY A 47 2.98 14.17 -2.96
C GLY A 47 1.72 14.59 -3.68
N GLU A 48 0.78 15.20 -2.95
CA GLU A 48 -0.54 15.57 -3.48
C GLU A 48 -0.47 16.57 -4.65
N GLU A 49 0.49 17.50 -4.62
CA GLU A 49 0.69 18.44 -5.74
C GLU A 49 1.08 17.70 -7.02
N ALA A 50 2.02 16.74 -6.92
CA ALA A 50 2.44 15.92 -8.05
C ALA A 50 1.31 14.97 -8.53
N ARG A 51 0.51 14.42 -7.61
CA ARG A 51 -0.66 13.59 -7.94
C ARG A 51 -1.66 14.32 -8.82
N ARG A 52 -1.90 15.60 -8.57
CA ARG A 52 -2.80 16.43 -9.40
C ARG A 52 -2.28 16.61 -10.83
N MET A 53 -1.00 16.41 -11.06
CA MET A 53 -0.33 16.52 -12.35
C MET A 53 -0.35 15.22 -13.16
N LEU A 54 -0.66 14.07 -12.56
CA LEU A 54 -0.73 12.78 -13.25
C LEU A 54 -1.69 12.85 -14.45
N GLY A 55 -1.19 12.46 -15.62
CA GLY A 55 -1.96 12.46 -16.88
C GLY A 55 -2.32 13.85 -17.43
N ARG A 56 -1.74 14.95 -16.89
CA ARG A 56 -2.06 16.33 -17.26
C ARG A 56 -0.83 17.19 -17.55
N THR A 57 0.34 16.57 -17.67
CA THR A 57 1.62 17.28 -17.88
C THR A 57 1.94 17.45 -19.36
N PRO A 58 2.59 18.58 -19.75
CA PRO A 58 3.20 18.71 -21.07
C PRO A 58 4.41 17.78 -21.20
N GLY A 59 4.89 17.54 -22.43
CA GLY A 59 5.91 16.52 -22.72
C GLY A 59 7.28 16.66 -22.02
N ASN A 60 7.60 17.84 -21.52
CA ASN A 60 8.82 18.11 -20.75
C ASN A 60 8.68 17.92 -19.23
N ILE A 61 7.48 17.61 -18.74
CA ILE A 61 7.20 17.33 -17.33
C ILE A 61 6.61 15.93 -17.23
N VAL A 62 7.17 15.11 -16.34
CA VAL A 62 6.64 13.77 -16.04
C VAL A 62 6.29 13.69 -14.58
N ALA A 63 5.01 13.39 -14.31
CA ALA A 63 4.57 12.98 -12.98
C ALA A 63 4.57 11.45 -12.93
N THR A 64 5.31 10.86 -11.98
CA THR A 64 5.52 9.41 -11.89
C THR A 64 5.49 8.94 -10.44
N ARG A 65 5.25 7.64 -10.26
CA ARG A 65 5.43 6.93 -8.99
C ARG A 65 6.83 6.30 -9.00
N PRO A 66 7.76 6.71 -8.12
CA PRO A 66 9.12 6.18 -8.11
C PRO A 66 9.24 4.79 -7.47
N LEU A 67 8.15 4.32 -6.84
CA LEU A 67 8.01 2.95 -6.35
C LEU A 67 6.99 2.21 -7.21
N LYS A 68 7.27 0.96 -7.51
CA LYS A 68 6.39 0.06 -8.24
C LYS A 68 6.48 -1.34 -7.65
N ASP A 69 5.33 -1.99 -7.48
CA ASP A 69 5.27 -3.36 -6.96
C ASP A 69 6.07 -3.52 -5.64
N GLY A 70 5.99 -2.53 -4.75
CA GLY A 70 6.66 -2.52 -3.45
C GLY A 70 8.17 -2.21 -3.47
N VAL A 71 8.77 -1.97 -4.64
CA VAL A 71 10.21 -1.72 -4.78
C VAL A 71 10.53 -0.40 -5.47
N ILE A 72 11.75 0.08 -5.25
CA ILE A 72 12.25 1.29 -5.90
C ILE A 72 12.45 1.02 -7.40
N SER A 73 11.68 1.71 -8.25
CA SER A 73 11.82 1.67 -9.71
C SER A 73 12.70 2.80 -10.24
N ASP A 74 12.75 3.93 -9.54
CA ASP A 74 13.65 5.05 -9.83
C ASP A 74 14.32 5.53 -8.53
N TYR A 75 15.61 5.19 -8.40
CA TYR A 75 16.40 5.50 -7.22
C TYR A 75 16.53 7.00 -6.97
N THR A 76 16.87 7.75 -8.01
CA THR A 76 17.13 9.20 -7.89
C THR A 76 15.87 9.96 -7.51
N VAL A 77 14.75 9.61 -8.11
CA VAL A 77 13.46 10.24 -7.80
C VAL A 77 12.98 9.83 -6.40
N THR A 78 13.20 8.57 -5.98
CA THR A 78 12.89 8.10 -4.62
C THR A 78 13.71 8.83 -3.56
N GLU A 79 15.02 8.98 -3.76
CA GLU A 79 15.89 9.74 -2.84
C GLU A 79 15.39 11.18 -2.66
N ARG A 80 15.06 11.86 -3.76
CA ARG A 80 14.54 13.23 -3.73
C ARG A 80 13.20 13.33 -3.03
N MET A 81 12.30 12.36 -3.27
CA MET A 81 11.02 12.25 -2.58
C MET A 81 11.21 12.08 -1.07
N LEU A 82 12.05 11.14 -0.66
CA LEU A 82 12.39 10.92 0.75
C LEU A 82 13.01 12.16 1.39
N LYS A 83 13.94 12.82 0.70
CA LYS A 83 14.55 14.06 1.17
C LYS A 83 13.53 15.17 1.39
N HIS A 84 12.57 15.31 0.47
CA HIS A 84 11.46 16.25 0.61
C HIS A 84 10.62 15.94 1.85
N PHE A 85 10.20 14.69 2.02
CA PHE A 85 9.36 14.28 3.15
C PHE A 85 10.10 14.37 4.49
N ILE A 86 11.35 13.90 4.56
CA ILE A 86 12.18 14.03 5.76
C ILE A 86 12.35 15.50 6.13
N SER A 87 12.62 16.38 5.17
CA SER A 87 12.72 17.83 5.39
C SER A 87 11.40 18.43 5.90
N LYS A 88 10.26 18.01 5.33
CA LYS A 88 8.92 18.44 5.74
C LYS A 88 8.58 18.03 7.17
N ILE A 89 8.92 16.79 7.55
CA ILE A 89 8.68 16.24 8.90
C ILE A 89 9.60 16.91 9.93
N CYS A 90 10.81 17.05 9.54
CA CYS A 90 11.93 17.39 10.41
C CYS A 90 12.13 18.90 10.56
N GLY A 91 11.78 19.72 9.58
CA GLY A 91 12.09 21.14 9.58
C GLY A 91 13.62 21.41 9.58
N ARG A 92 14.06 22.45 10.21
CA ARG A 92 15.50 22.72 10.40
C ARG A 92 16.02 21.98 11.63
N PHE A 93 16.63 20.78 11.43
CA PHE A 93 17.20 20.00 12.54
C PHE A 93 18.64 20.32 12.85
N ILE A 94 18.93 20.28 14.16
CA ILE A 94 20.30 20.24 14.68
C ILE A 94 20.87 18.81 14.59
N PHE A 95 20.02 17.78 14.64
CA PHE A 95 20.43 16.37 14.61
C PHE A 95 19.62 15.55 13.61
N ALA A 96 20.31 14.81 12.73
CA ALA A 96 19.71 13.91 11.76
C ALA A 96 18.88 12.80 12.44
N PRO A 97 17.70 12.46 11.90
CA PRO A 97 16.77 11.49 12.49
C PRO A 97 17.28 10.05 12.36
N ARG A 98 16.78 9.17 13.24
CA ARG A 98 16.80 7.72 13.04
C ARG A 98 15.51 7.31 12.39
N ILE A 99 15.59 6.58 11.29
CA ILE A 99 14.43 6.22 10.48
C ILE A 99 14.28 4.70 10.47
N MET A 100 13.06 4.23 10.67
CA MET A 100 12.65 2.86 10.43
C MET A 100 11.75 2.86 9.20
N ILE A 101 12.07 2.01 8.21
CA ILE A 101 11.31 1.92 6.95
C ILE A 101 10.73 0.53 6.84
N CYS A 102 9.45 0.46 6.51
CA CYS A 102 8.77 -0.79 6.20
C CYS A 102 9.09 -1.21 4.77
N ILE A 103 9.25 -2.51 4.57
CA ILE A 103 9.55 -3.13 3.28
C ILE A 103 8.70 -4.40 3.13
N PRO A 104 8.30 -4.79 1.92
CA PRO A 104 7.63 -6.06 1.66
C PRO A 104 8.47 -7.26 2.14
N SER A 105 7.82 -8.38 2.40
CA SER A 105 8.47 -9.55 3.01
C SER A 105 9.53 -10.22 2.11
N GLN A 106 9.36 -10.15 0.78
CA GLN A 106 10.23 -10.86 -0.18
C GLN A 106 11.13 -9.91 -0.98
N VAL A 107 11.64 -8.86 -0.33
CA VAL A 107 12.57 -7.92 -0.95
C VAL A 107 13.98 -8.49 -0.97
N THR A 108 14.66 -8.37 -2.10
CA THR A 108 16.06 -8.80 -2.27
C THR A 108 17.03 -7.95 -1.45
N GLU A 109 18.22 -8.47 -1.15
CA GLU A 109 19.26 -7.71 -0.43
C GLU A 109 19.72 -6.45 -1.20
N VAL A 110 19.63 -6.48 -2.54
CA VAL A 110 19.93 -5.29 -3.38
C VAL A 110 18.87 -4.21 -3.17
N GLU A 111 17.60 -4.59 -3.15
CA GLU A 111 16.48 -3.67 -2.92
C GLU A 111 16.51 -3.11 -1.49
N LYS A 112 16.80 -3.95 -0.47
CA LYS A 112 17.01 -3.50 0.92
C LYS A 112 18.10 -2.44 1.00
N LYS A 113 19.23 -2.71 0.34
CA LYS A 113 20.36 -1.77 0.29
C LYS A 113 19.97 -0.46 -0.39
N ALA A 114 19.22 -0.53 -1.50
CA ALA A 114 18.75 0.67 -2.20
C ALA A 114 17.88 1.56 -1.30
N VAL A 115 16.97 0.98 -0.50
CA VAL A 115 16.14 1.72 0.46
C VAL A 115 17.00 2.37 1.55
N ILE A 116 17.98 1.64 2.10
CA ILE A 116 18.90 2.15 3.14
C ILE A 116 19.72 3.32 2.58
N ASP A 117 20.28 3.16 1.38
CA ASP A 117 21.14 4.15 0.74
C ASP A 117 20.32 5.41 0.39
N ALA A 118 19.11 5.27 -0.18
CA ALA A 118 18.23 6.39 -0.49
C ALA A 118 17.85 7.19 0.76
N ALA A 119 17.47 6.52 1.85
CA ALA A 119 17.12 7.18 3.11
C ALA A 119 18.33 7.84 3.79
N SER A 120 19.51 7.23 3.69
CA SER A 120 20.76 7.78 4.24
C SER A 120 21.17 9.04 3.48
N GLN A 121 21.10 9.03 2.14
CA GLN A 121 21.38 10.20 1.29
C GLN A 121 20.34 11.31 1.46
N ALA A 122 19.09 10.93 1.78
CA ALA A 122 18.02 11.87 2.12
C ALA A 122 18.23 12.56 3.49
N GLY A 123 19.23 12.14 4.29
CA GLY A 123 19.61 12.79 5.54
C GLY A 123 19.33 12.00 6.81
N ALA A 124 19.00 10.70 6.72
CA ALA A 124 18.86 9.85 7.89
C ALA A 124 20.24 9.54 8.52
N ARG A 125 20.33 9.63 9.87
CA ARG A 125 21.54 9.24 10.62
C ARG A 125 21.72 7.73 10.70
N ARG A 126 20.62 7.01 10.85
CA ARG A 126 20.56 5.54 10.85
C ARG A 126 19.23 5.10 10.27
N VAL A 127 19.28 4.07 9.46
CA VAL A 127 18.11 3.42 8.84
C VAL A 127 17.98 2.01 9.37
N TYR A 128 16.78 1.62 9.74
CA TYR A 128 16.40 0.28 10.14
C TYR A 128 15.28 -0.17 9.20
N LEU A 129 15.30 -1.44 8.82
CA LEU A 129 14.24 -2.03 8.02
C LEU A 129 13.38 -2.96 8.86
N ILE A 130 12.13 -3.09 8.46
CA ILE A 130 11.16 -4.01 9.02
C ILE A 130 10.21 -4.49 7.95
N GLU A 131 9.81 -5.78 8.02
CA GLU A 131 8.80 -6.34 7.13
C GLU A 131 7.42 -5.73 7.42
N GLU A 132 6.71 -5.35 6.33
CA GLU A 132 5.37 -4.76 6.38
C GLU A 132 4.38 -5.55 7.22
N PRO A 133 4.20 -6.89 7.05
CA PRO A 133 3.21 -7.63 7.82
C PRO A 133 3.55 -7.71 9.32
N ILE A 134 4.84 -7.69 9.70
CA ILE A 134 5.24 -7.61 11.11
C ILE A 134 4.88 -6.23 11.66
N ALA A 135 5.13 -5.18 10.89
CA ALA A 135 4.77 -3.83 11.26
C ALA A 135 3.25 -3.68 11.39
N ALA A 136 2.50 -4.21 10.42
CA ALA A 136 1.04 -4.24 10.39
C ALA A 136 0.44 -4.97 11.60
N ALA A 137 0.95 -6.16 11.93
CA ALA A 137 0.52 -6.93 13.11
C ALA A 137 0.63 -6.11 14.41
N ILE A 138 1.78 -5.48 14.62
CA ILE A 138 2.03 -4.68 15.81
C ILE A 138 1.17 -3.40 15.81
N GLY A 139 0.99 -2.78 14.64
CA GLY A 139 0.12 -1.62 14.46
C GLY A 139 -1.34 -1.94 14.77
N ALA A 140 -1.82 -3.09 14.34
CA ALA A 140 -3.15 -3.62 14.67
C ALA A 140 -3.30 -4.04 16.14
N GLY A 141 -2.23 -3.98 16.95
CA GLY A 141 -2.27 -4.31 18.37
C GLY A 141 -2.14 -5.80 18.68
N ILE A 142 -1.77 -6.62 17.70
CA ILE A 142 -1.57 -8.06 17.89
C ILE A 142 -0.31 -8.30 18.73
N ASP A 143 -0.41 -9.13 19.76
CA ASP A 143 0.73 -9.56 20.56
C ASP A 143 1.44 -10.73 19.87
N ILE A 144 2.40 -10.39 19.02
CA ILE A 144 3.19 -11.36 18.25
C ILE A 144 4.30 -12.03 19.05
N SER A 145 4.53 -11.65 20.32
CA SER A 145 5.61 -12.20 21.15
C SER A 145 5.34 -13.61 21.69
N LYS A 146 4.08 -14.03 21.67
CA LYS A 146 3.65 -15.33 22.17
C LYS A 146 3.91 -16.46 21.15
N PRO A 147 4.08 -17.71 21.64
CA PRO A 147 4.19 -18.89 20.79
C PRO A 147 2.81 -19.30 20.24
N CYS A 148 2.30 -18.51 19.31
CA CYS A 148 0.94 -18.68 18.82
C CYS A 148 0.83 -18.06 17.41
N GLY A 149 0.12 -18.75 16.51
CA GLY A 149 -0.11 -18.31 15.15
C GLY A 149 -0.97 -17.05 15.05
N ASN A 150 -0.49 -16.07 14.31
CA ASN A 150 -1.25 -14.89 13.93
C ASN A 150 -1.08 -14.66 12.44
N MET A 151 -2.16 -14.62 11.69
CA MET A 151 -2.13 -14.39 10.24
C MET A 151 -2.50 -12.94 9.94
N VAL A 152 -1.65 -12.30 9.15
CA VAL A 152 -1.86 -10.93 8.65
C VAL A 152 -1.82 -10.94 7.14
N VAL A 153 -2.77 -10.25 6.52
CA VAL A 153 -2.87 -10.01 5.08
C VAL A 153 -2.87 -8.49 4.89
N ASP A 154 -1.77 -7.96 4.43
CA ASP A 154 -1.60 -6.53 4.17
C ASP A 154 -1.74 -6.26 2.67
N ILE A 155 -2.86 -5.64 2.26
CA ILE A 155 -3.15 -5.33 0.86
C ILE A 155 -2.84 -3.84 0.65
N GLY A 156 -1.64 -3.57 0.15
CA GLY A 156 -1.15 -2.23 -0.13
C GLY A 156 -1.62 -1.66 -1.48
N GLY A 157 -0.82 -0.73 -2.03
CA GLY A 157 -1.01 -0.21 -3.39
C GLY A 157 -0.40 -1.13 -4.45
N GLY A 158 0.84 -1.56 -4.26
CA GLY A 158 1.59 -2.36 -5.24
C GLY A 158 1.72 -3.84 -4.88
N THR A 159 1.72 -4.17 -3.57
CA THR A 159 1.90 -5.52 -3.06
C THR A 159 0.81 -5.94 -2.09
N THR A 160 0.57 -7.24 -2.04
CA THR A 160 -0.15 -7.91 -0.95
C THR A 160 0.84 -8.79 -0.23
N ASP A 161 1.08 -8.50 1.04
CA ASP A 161 1.99 -9.22 1.91
C ASP A 161 1.20 -10.07 2.92
N ILE A 162 1.45 -11.38 2.88
CA ILE A 162 0.77 -12.37 3.70
C ILE A 162 1.81 -12.99 4.63
N ALA A 163 1.58 -12.96 5.93
CA ALA A 163 2.49 -13.60 6.88
C ALA A 163 1.74 -14.30 8.02
N ILE A 164 2.28 -15.45 8.41
CA ILE A 164 1.98 -16.14 9.66
C ILE A 164 3.12 -15.84 10.62
N ILE A 165 2.78 -15.19 11.73
CA ILE A 165 3.73 -14.63 12.68
C ILE A 165 3.58 -15.35 14.02
N SER A 166 4.71 -15.79 14.59
CA SER A 166 4.80 -16.37 15.94
C SER A 166 6.15 -16.02 16.57
N LEU A 167 6.19 -15.81 17.89
CA LEU A 167 7.42 -15.48 18.64
C LEU A 167 8.20 -14.28 18.06
N GLY A 168 7.47 -13.30 17.52
CA GLY A 168 8.04 -12.07 16.96
C GLY A 168 8.67 -12.20 15.56
N GLY A 169 8.57 -13.36 14.90
CA GLY A 169 9.09 -13.60 13.56
C GLY A 169 8.07 -14.20 12.60
N SER A 170 8.32 -14.05 11.30
CA SER A 170 7.54 -14.68 10.25
C SER A 170 7.89 -16.17 10.14
N VAL A 171 6.89 -17.05 10.31
CA VAL A 171 7.03 -18.51 10.11
C VAL A 171 6.78 -18.86 8.65
N VAL A 172 5.74 -18.28 8.07
CA VAL A 172 5.44 -18.34 6.64
C VAL A 172 5.24 -16.92 6.15
N SER A 173 5.82 -16.58 5.02
CA SER A 173 5.60 -15.29 4.36
C SER A 173 5.44 -15.47 2.85
N ASN A 174 4.56 -14.70 2.26
CA ASN A 174 4.35 -14.61 0.83
C ASN A 174 4.10 -13.15 0.46
N SER A 175 4.66 -12.70 -0.66
CA SER A 175 4.44 -11.36 -1.19
C SER A 175 4.00 -11.48 -2.64
N LEU A 176 2.86 -10.89 -2.96
CA LEU A 176 2.21 -10.93 -4.26
C LEU A 176 2.19 -9.53 -4.86
N LYS A 177 2.58 -9.38 -6.13
CA LYS A 177 2.51 -8.11 -6.88
C LYS A 177 1.11 -7.87 -7.46
N VAL A 178 0.07 -8.15 -6.67
CA VAL A 178 -1.35 -7.89 -6.97
C VAL A 178 -1.94 -7.17 -5.76
N ALA A 179 -2.35 -5.92 -5.94
CA ALA A 179 -2.91 -5.06 -4.91
C ALA A 179 -3.71 -3.91 -5.55
N GLY A 180 -3.81 -2.77 -4.88
CA GLY A 180 -4.61 -1.61 -5.31
C GLY A 180 -4.37 -1.14 -6.74
N ASP A 181 -3.11 -1.11 -7.20
CA ASP A 181 -2.77 -0.68 -8.57
C ASP A 181 -3.28 -1.69 -9.62
N LYS A 182 -3.26 -3.00 -9.29
CA LYS A 182 -3.82 -4.04 -10.17
C LYS A 182 -5.34 -3.99 -10.23
N PHE A 183 -5.99 -3.55 -9.15
CA PHE A 183 -7.42 -3.27 -9.17
C PHE A 183 -7.74 -2.12 -10.11
N ASP A 184 -6.96 -1.04 -10.09
CA ASP A 184 -7.14 0.09 -10.99
C ASP A 184 -6.90 -0.30 -12.46
N GLU A 185 -5.85 -1.08 -12.75
CA GLU A 185 -5.59 -1.63 -14.08
C GLU A 185 -6.75 -2.50 -14.58
N ALA A 186 -7.31 -3.34 -13.72
CA ALA A 186 -8.44 -4.21 -14.05
C ALA A 186 -9.70 -3.40 -14.38
N ILE A 187 -9.99 -2.35 -13.61
CA ILE A 187 -11.09 -1.42 -13.87
C ILE A 187 -10.91 -0.72 -15.21
N VAL A 188 -9.72 -0.16 -15.49
CA VAL A 188 -9.42 0.48 -16.79
C VAL A 188 -9.68 -0.49 -17.95
N LYS A 189 -9.18 -1.73 -17.83
CA LYS A 189 -9.35 -2.78 -18.84
C LYS A 189 -10.82 -3.15 -19.03
N TYR A 190 -11.57 -3.28 -17.94
CA TYR A 190 -13.00 -3.60 -17.95
C TYR A 190 -13.82 -2.51 -18.65
N ILE A 191 -13.66 -1.26 -18.24
CA ILE A 191 -14.37 -0.10 -18.83
C ILE A 191 -14.05 0.03 -20.32
N LYS A 192 -12.78 -0.15 -20.69
CA LYS A 192 -12.39 -0.15 -22.10
C LYS A 192 -13.08 -1.26 -22.89
N LYS A 193 -13.16 -2.46 -22.36
CA LYS A 193 -13.73 -3.65 -23.04
C LYS A 193 -15.26 -3.56 -23.13
N LYS A 194 -15.94 -3.17 -22.06
CA LYS A 194 -17.40 -3.22 -21.95
C LYS A 194 -18.09 -1.96 -22.52
N HIS A 195 -17.50 -0.79 -22.28
CA HIS A 195 -18.11 0.50 -22.62
C HIS A 195 -17.45 1.21 -23.81
N ASN A 196 -16.33 0.69 -24.35
CA ASN A 196 -15.49 1.35 -25.34
C ASN A 196 -15.06 2.76 -24.94
N VAL A 197 -14.83 2.98 -23.65
CA VAL A 197 -14.39 4.27 -23.10
C VAL A 197 -13.02 4.10 -22.48
N MET A 198 -12.09 5.02 -22.80
CA MET A 198 -10.78 5.07 -22.18
C MET A 198 -10.82 6.05 -21.01
N ILE A 199 -10.49 5.57 -19.84
CA ILE A 199 -10.34 6.33 -18.60
C ILE A 199 -8.88 6.35 -18.12
N GLY A 200 -8.53 7.33 -17.29
CA GLY A 200 -7.23 7.40 -16.65
C GLY A 200 -7.19 6.62 -15.33
N GLU A 201 -5.98 6.32 -14.84
CA GLU A 201 -5.75 5.63 -13.56
C GLU A 201 -6.46 6.31 -12.39
N ARG A 202 -6.46 7.63 -12.33
CA ARG A 202 -7.15 8.38 -11.28
C ARG A 202 -8.65 8.10 -11.27
N THR A 203 -9.29 8.06 -12.44
CA THR A 203 -10.73 7.75 -12.54
C THR A 203 -11.01 6.31 -12.09
N ALA A 204 -10.10 5.38 -12.40
CA ALA A 204 -10.21 3.99 -11.93
C ALA A 204 -10.05 3.90 -10.40
N GLU A 205 -9.07 4.61 -9.83
CA GLU A 205 -8.90 4.73 -8.37
C GLU A 205 -10.16 5.32 -7.71
N ASP A 206 -10.74 6.38 -8.29
CA ASP A 206 -11.97 6.99 -7.78
C ASP A 206 -13.16 6.02 -7.83
N LEU A 207 -13.30 5.21 -8.90
CA LEU A 207 -14.30 4.13 -8.99
C LEU A 207 -14.07 3.06 -7.91
N LYS A 208 -12.84 2.57 -7.77
CA LYS A 208 -12.47 1.58 -6.75
C LYS A 208 -12.84 2.04 -5.35
N VAL A 209 -12.50 3.29 -5.00
CA VAL A 209 -12.71 3.84 -3.65
C VAL A 209 -14.18 4.09 -3.36
N ASN A 210 -14.97 4.57 -4.34
CA ASN A 210 -16.34 5.00 -4.08
C ASN A 210 -17.38 3.89 -4.27
N ILE A 211 -17.21 3.04 -5.29
CA ILE A 211 -18.18 1.98 -5.63
C ILE A 211 -17.57 0.60 -5.81
N GLY A 212 -16.24 0.46 -5.66
CA GLY A 212 -15.54 -0.83 -5.76
C GLY A 212 -16.08 -1.85 -4.76
N CYS A 213 -16.31 -3.08 -5.21
CA CYS A 213 -16.69 -4.19 -4.35
C CYS A 213 -16.23 -5.51 -4.97
N VAL A 214 -16.02 -6.51 -4.12
CA VAL A 214 -15.64 -7.88 -4.51
C VAL A 214 -16.62 -8.92 -3.98
N TYR A 215 -17.69 -8.46 -3.33
CA TYR A 215 -18.76 -9.31 -2.79
C TYR A 215 -20.13 -8.66 -3.06
N PRO A 216 -21.20 -9.45 -3.28
CA PRO A 216 -22.51 -8.88 -3.59
C PRO A 216 -23.02 -7.89 -2.55
N LYS A 217 -23.45 -6.72 -3.01
CA LYS A 217 -24.04 -5.67 -2.16
C LYS A 217 -25.55 -5.77 -2.10
N ILE A 218 -26.14 -5.31 -1.00
CA ILE A 218 -27.61 -5.19 -0.85
C ILE A 218 -28.13 -4.10 -1.77
N GLN A 219 -27.37 -3.02 -1.95
CA GLN A 219 -27.72 -1.89 -2.80
C GLN A 219 -26.62 -1.67 -3.86
N ASP A 220 -27.00 -1.66 -5.13
CA ASP A 220 -26.11 -1.31 -6.22
C ASP A 220 -25.87 0.21 -6.23
N LEU A 221 -24.59 0.61 -6.14
CA LEU A 221 -24.19 2.00 -6.18
C LEU A 221 -23.86 2.40 -7.62
N GLU A 222 -24.13 3.66 -7.96
CA GLU A 222 -23.87 4.22 -9.28
C GLU A 222 -22.93 5.42 -9.17
N MET A 223 -22.03 5.56 -10.14
CA MET A 223 -21.10 6.70 -10.25
C MET A 223 -20.91 7.09 -11.70
N ASP A 224 -21.10 8.38 -11.99
CA ASP A 224 -20.80 8.96 -13.31
C ASP A 224 -19.30 9.21 -13.47
N ILE A 225 -18.75 8.73 -14.59
CA ILE A 225 -17.37 8.97 -14.97
C ILE A 225 -17.25 9.58 -16.35
N ARG A 226 -16.12 10.27 -16.57
CA ARG A 226 -15.80 10.87 -17.88
C ARG A 226 -14.56 10.22 -18.46
N GLY A 227 -14.66 9.87 -19.75
CA GLY A 227 -13.56 9.29 -20.50
C GLY A 227 -13.60 9.71 -21.97
N ARG A 228 -12.71 9.11 -22.75
CA ARG A 228 -12.71 9.29 -24.21
C ARG A 228 -13.36 8.07 -24.86
N ASP A 229 -14.42 8.30 -25.62
CA ASP A 229 -15.03 7.27 -26.45
C ASP A 229 -14.03 6.80 -27.51
N LEU A 230 -13.79 5.48 -27.60
CA LEU A 230 -12.79 4.91 -28.50
C LEU A 230 -13.26 4.82 -29.95
N ILE A 231 -14.55 4.96 -30.20
CA ILE A 231 -15.15 4.89 -31.55
C ILE A 231 -15.13 6.29 -32.17
N THR A 232 -15.61 7.30 -31.43
CA THR A 232 -15.74 8.67 -31.93
C THR A 232 -14.54 9.56 -31.63
N GLY A 233 -13.70 9.19 -30.64
CA GLY A 233 -12.59 10.00 -30.13
C GLY A 233 -13.03 11.15 -29.21
N LEU A 234 -14.32 11.36 -29.02
CA LEU A 234 -14.88 12.50 -28.25
C LEU A 234 -14.99 12.19 -26.75
N PRO A 235 -15.04 13.23 -25.89
CA PRO A 235 -15.37 13.06 -24.48
C PRO A 235 -16.78 12.45 -24.32
N LYS A 236 -16.89 11.47 -23.41
CA LYS A 236 -18.13 10.77 -23.10
C LYS A 236 -18.29 10.62 -21.60
N THR A 237 -19.50 10.83 -21.09
CA THR A 237 -19.88 10.51 -19.72
C THR A 237 -20.70 9.22 -19.74
N ILE A 238 -20.41 8.32 -18.81
CA ILE A 238 -21.13 7.07 -18.60
C ILE A 238 -21.36 6.84 -17.10
N ALA A 239 -22.50 6.23 -16.77
CA ALA A 239 -22.77 5.72 -15.43
C ALA A 239 -22.19 4.32 -15.28
N ILE A 240 -21.56 4.05 -14.15
CA ILE A 240 -20.96 2.75 -13.80
C ILE A 240 -21.58 2.28 -12.49
N HIS A 241 -21.88 1.00 -12.41
CA HIS A 241 -22.51 0.39 -11.26
C HIS A 241 -21.50 -0.46 -10.43
N SER A 242 -21.76 -0.60 -9.13
CA SER A 242 -20.91 -1.44 -8.25
C SER A 242 -20.94 -2.91 -8.65
N SER A 243 -22.02 -3.42 -9.23
CA SER A 243 -22.09 -4.76 -9.82
C SER A 243 -21.05 -4.98 -10.93
N GLU A 244 -20.77 -3.92 -11.73
CA GLU A 244 -19.74 -3.96 -12.76
C GLU A 244 -18.33 -3.96 -12.16
N MET A 245 -18.14 -3.30 -11.03
CA MET A 245 -16.86 -3.32 -10.31
C MET A 245 -16.56 -4.70 -9.75
N MET A 246 -17.58 -5.43 -9.30
CA MET A 246 -17.42 -6.81 -8.86
C MET A 246 -16.91 -7.72 -9.98
N GLU A 247 -17.45 -7.59 -11.21
CA GLU A 247 -16.94 -8.32 -12.38
C GLU A 247 -15.49 -7.91 -12.71
N ALA A 248 -15.18 -6.62 -12.64
CA ALA A 248 -13.86 -6.10 -12.98
C ALA A 248 -12.77 -6.56 -12.00
N LEU A 249 -13.12 -6.68 -10.71
CA LEU A 249 -12.18 -6.97 -9.63
C LEU A 249 -12.09 -8.46 -9.27
N GLU A 250 -12.90 -9.33 -9.89
CA GLU A 250 -12.93 -10.76 -9.59
C GLU A 250 -11.55 -11.42 -9.75
N GLU A 251 -10.91 -11.26 -10.90
CA GLU A 251 -9.62 -11.88 -11.20
C GLU A 251 -8.53 -11.51 -10.18
N PRO A 252 -8.23 -10.21 -9.94
CA PRO A 252 -7.20 -9.84 -8.97
C PRO A 252 -7.56 -10.19 -7.54
N ALA A 253 -8.84 -10.19 -7.14
CA ALA A 253 -9.27 -10.61 -5.82
C ALA A 253 -9.01 -12.11 -5.59
N LEU A 254 -9.35 -12.96 -6.57
CA LEU A 254 -9.11 -14.40 -6.49
C LEU A 254 -7.62 -14.73 -6.39
N LEU A 255 -6.75 -14.02 -7.10
CA LEU A 255 -5.29 -14.20 -7.00
C LEU A 255 -4.78 -13.96 -5.57
N ILE A 256 -5.34 -12.98 -4.86
CA ILE A 256 -4.99 -12.72 -3.46
C ILE A 256 -5.50 -13.87 -2.57
N ILE A 257 -6.71 -14.35 -2.79
CA ILE A 257 -7.29 -15.47 -2.04
C ILE A 257 -6.47 -16.75 -2.22
N ASP A 258 -6.05 -17.06 -3.44
CA ASP A 258 -5.20 -18.21 -3.75
C ASP A 258 -3.84 -18.11 -3.04
N ALA A 259 -3.29 -16.91 -2.94
CA ALA A 259 -2.05 -16.67 -2.18
C ALA A 259 -2.25 -16.89 -0.67
N VAL A 260 -3.42 -16.51 -0.11
CA VAL A 260 -3.78 -16.79 1.29
C VAL A 260 -3.92 -18.30 1.52
N HIS A 261 -4.61 -19.03 0.65
CA HIS A 261 -4.70 -20.49 0.72
C HIS A 261 -3.31 -21.13 0.69
N SER A 262 -2.46 -20.73 -0.26
CA SER A 262 -1.07 -21.25 -0.35
C SER A 262 -0.24 -20.97 0.90
N ALA A 263 -0.47 -19.87 1.60
CA ALA A 263 0.19 -19.58 2.87
C ALA A 263 -0.33 -20.49 4.01
N LEU A 264 -1.65 -20.71 4.08
CA LEU A 264 -2.27 -21.60 5.06
C LEU A 264 -1.81 -23.06 4.88
N GLU A 265 -1.72 -23.54 3.64
CA GLU A 265 -1.24 -24.89 3.33
C GLU A 265 0.19 -25.15 3.80
N LYS A 266 1.04 -24.14 3.81
CA LYS A 266 2.44 -24.21 4.28
C LYS A 266 2.58 -23.99 5.78
N THR A 267 1.49 -23.66 6.47
CA THR A 267 1.50 -23.34 7.89
C THR A 267 1.55 -24.62 8.73
N PRO A 268 2.42 -24.69 9.75
CA PRO A 268 2.42 -25.79 10.71
C PRO A 268 1.03 -25.97 11.35
N PRO A 269 0.59 -27.25 11.58
CA PRO A 269 -0.77 -27.53 12.05
C PRO A 269 -1.17 -26.80 13.33
N GLU A 270 -0.27 -26.65 14.30
CA GLU A 270 -0.52 -25.96 15.56
C GLU A 270 -0.83 -24.48 15.35
N LEU A 271 -0.07 -23.84 14.44
CA LEU A 271 -0.29 -22.41 14.10
C LEU A 271 -1.55 -22.24 13.25
N ALA A 272 -1.87 -23.22 12.40
CA ALA A 272 -3.10 -23.19 11.62
C ALA A 272 -4.34 -23.30 12.52
N ALA A 273 -4.29 -24.12 13.58
CA ALA A 273 -5.32 -24.19 14.61
C ALA A 273 -5.50 -22.84 15.33
N ASP A 274 -4.41 -22.22 15.73
CA ASP A 274 -4.45 -20.87 16.34
C ASP A 274 -5.13 -19.84 15.43
N ILE A 275 -4.83 -19.86 14.12
CA ILE A 275 -5.42 -18.95 13.12
C ILE A 275 -6.91 -19.23 12.94
N SER A 276 -7.33 -20.50 12.94
CA SER A 276 -8.74 -20.86 12.88
C SER A 276 -9.54 -20.26 14.04
N ASP A 277 -8.96 -20.24 15.25
CA ASP A 277 -9.60 -19.70 16.45
C ASP A 277 -9.59 -18.16 16.50
N LYS A 278 -8.47 -17.53 16.09
CA LYS A 278 -8.28 -16.08 16.20
C LYS A 278 -8.75 -15.29 14.99
N GLY A 279 -8.75 -15.92 13.84
CA GLY A 279 -9.06 -15.27 12.57
C GLY A 279 -7.83 -14.69 11.84
N ILE A 280 -8.13 -14.14 10.66
CA ILE A 280 -7.19 -13.46 9.78
C ILE A 280 -7.34 -11.95 9.97
N TYR A 281 -6.24 -11.24 10.15
CA TYR A 281 -6.22 -9.78 10.22
C TYR A 281 -5.87 -9.18 8.87
N MET A 282 -6.76 -8.33 8.34
CA MET A 282 -6.54 -7.58 7.11
C MET A 282 -6.11 -6.15 7.41
N THR A 283 -5.09 -5.70 6.68
CA THR A 283 -4.53 -4.34 6.76
C THR A 283 -4.25 -3.79 5.35
N GLY A 284 -3.79 -2.55 5.27
CA GLY A 284 -3.52 -1.87 4.00
C GLY A 284 -4.77 -1.26 3.36
N GLY A 285 -4.54 -0.32 2.43
CA GLY A 285 -5.63 0.40 1.77
C GLY A 285 -6.50 -0.44 0.84
N GLY A 286 -5.93 -1.51 0.27
CA GLY A 286 -6.63 -2.41 -0.64
C GLY A 286 -7.67 -3.29 0.07
N CYS A 287 -7.51 -3.58 1.36
CA CYS A 287 -8.48 -4.34 2.12
C CYS A 287 -9.81 -3.59 2.36
N LEU A 288 -9.83 -2.27 2.10
CA LEU A 288 -11.02 -1.43 2.24
C LEU A 288 -11.97 -1.52 1.03
N VAL A 289 -11.60 -2.24 -0.03
CA VAL A 289 -12.54 -2.60 -1.10
C VAL A 289 -13.66 -3.41 -0.48
N ASP A 290 -14.91 -2.94 -0.70
CA ASP A 290 -16.07 -3.46 0.02
C ASP A 290 -16.29 -4.95 -0.22
N GLY A 291 -16.51 -5.67 0.88
CA GLY A 291 -16.78 -7.10 0.90
C GLY A 291 -15.56 -8.00 0.75
N PHE A 292 -14.34 -7.46 0.79
CA PHE A 292 -13.12 -8.28 0.71
C PHE A 292 -12.99 -9.22 1.92
N ASP A 293 -13.35 -8.75 3.10
CA ASP A 293 -13.42 -9.52 4.33
C ASP A 293 -14.40 -10.70 4.20
N LYS A 294 -15.59 -10.44 3.66
CA LYS A 294 -16.64 -11.45 3.44
C LYS A 294 -16.20 -12.48 2.41
N LEU A 295 -15.60 -12.03 1.30
CA LEU A 295 -15.11 -12.92 0.26
C LEU A 295 -14.01 -13.84 0.80
N LEU A 296 -13.04 -13.29 1.53
CA LEU A 296 -11.96 -14.06 2.13
C LEU A 296 -12.49 -15.04 3.19
N GLN A 297 -13.42 -14.61 4.03
CA GLN A 297 -14.07 -15.48 5.02
C GLN A 297 -14.84 -16.62 4.36
N GLU A 298 -15.61 -16.36 3.29
CA GLU A 298 -16.35 -17.40 2.54
C GLU A 298 -15.40 -18.45 1.94
N LYS A 299 -14.29 -17.97 1.36
CA LYS A 299 -13.34 -18.87 0.67
C LYS A 299 -12.44 -19.65 1.63
N THR A 300 -12.11 -19.11 2.80
CA THR A 300 -11.22 -19.79 3.77
C THR A 300 -11.96 -20.50 4.88
N GLY A 301 -13.21 -20.13 5.16
CA GLY A 301 -13.94 -20.59 6.34
C GLY A 301 -13.44 -20.03 7.67
N ILE A 302 -12.49 -19.09 7.63
CA ILE A 302 -11.87 -18.47 8.81
C ILE A 302 -12.44 -17.07 9.00
N ASN A 303 -12.69 -16.67 10.25
CA ASN A 303 -13.15 -15.30 10.55
C ASN A 303 -12.13 -14.28 10.09
N VAL A 304 -12.57 -13.16 9.48
CA VAL A 304 -11.71 -12.10 8.96
C VAL A 304 -12.03 -10.78 9.64
N MET A 305 -10.99 -10.08 10.07
CA MET A 305 -11.09 -8.81 10.77
C MET A 305 -10.25 -7.74 10.05
N ILE A 306 -10.89 -6.62 9.71
CA ILE A 306 -10.17 -5.46 9.18
C ILE A 306 -9.68 -4.61 10.37
N ALA A 307 -8.40 -4.20 10.35
CA ALA A 307 -7.83 -3.34 11.38
C ALA A 307 -8.51 -1.95 11.39
N GLU A 308 -8.72 -1.37 12.59
CA GLU A 308 -9.42 -0.08 12.76
C GLU A 308 -8.83 1.06 11.90
N ASP A 309 -7.50 1.13 11.78
CA ASP A 309 -6.81 2.07 10.88
C ASP A 309 -5.92 1.29 9.90
N ALA A 310 -6.58 0.50 9.03
CA ALA A 310 -5.93 -0.42 8.12
C ALA A 310 -4.81 0.24 7.29
N VAL A 311 -5.00 1.47 6.85
CA VAL A 311 -4.04 2.21 6.02
C VAL A 311 -2.80 2.64 6.80
N SER A 312 -2.92 2.88 8.10
CA SER A 312 -1.83 3.43 8.93
C SER A 312 -1.19 2.42 9.86
N CYS A 313 -1.69 1.17 9.91
CA CYS A 313 -1.18 0.12 10.81
C CYS A 313 0.33 -0.04 10.72
N VAL A 314 0.86 -0.10 9.51
CA VAL A 314 2.30 -0.24 9.23
C VAL A 314 3.10 0.93 9.83
N ALA A 315 2.61 2.15 9.73
CA ALA A 315 3.26 3.34 10.28
C ALA A 315 3.12 3.46 11.81
N LEU A 316 2.02 2.99 12.40
CA LEU A 316 1.73 3.11 13.85
C LEU A 316 2.62 2.27 14.76
N ARG A 317 3.25 1.22 14.26
CA ARG A 317 4.18 0.36 15.01
C ARG A 317 5.25 1.14 15.76
N ASN A 318 5.72 2.22 15.21
CA ASN A 318 6.80 3.04 15.79
C ASN A 318 6.47 3.58 17.21
N ARG A 319 5.23 3.42 17.68
CA ARG A 319 4.81 3.80 19.03
C ARG A 319 5.34 2.85 20.12
N LYS A 320 5.46 1.52 19.85
CA LYS A 320 5.76 0.50 20.88
C LYS A 320 7.18 -0.08 20.84
N SER A 321 7.86 -0.07 19.69
CA SER A 321 9.13 -0.78 19.51
C SER A 321 10.41 0.08 19.65
N ILE A 322 10.29 1.37 19.88
CA ILE A 322 11.43 2.25 20.17
C ILE A 322 11.56 2.41 21.70
N ARG A 323 11.90 1.31 22.39
CA ARG A 323 12.42 1.34 23.76
C ARG A 323 13.91 1.10 23.77
#